data_e69096fadc311034f69ee84f6cc8296e
#
_entry.id   e69096fadc311034f69ee84f6cc8296e
#
_cell.length_a   1.000
_cell.length_b   1.000
_cell.length_c   1.000
_cell.angle_alpha   90.00
_cell.angle_beta   90.00
_cell.angle_gamma   90.00
#
_symmetry.space_group_name_H-M   'P 1'
#
loop_
_entity.id
_entity.type
_entity.pdbx_description
1 polymer ?
#
loop_
_entity_poly.entity_id
_entity_poly.type
_entity_poly.pdbx_seq_one_letter_code
_entity_poly.pdbx_strand_id
1 'polypeptide(L)'
;MPKYEMETTEEIRSAFFERRRLRRIRMIVELTHNLISSDRTVTHREARCLVSCARKAILDLHSGFESRYNRIVRPYFERVLAERWPTEQMLDLDTCGDDLVN
;
A
#
# COMPACT_ATOMS: atom_id res chain seq x y z
N MET A 1 -38.61 -10.17 10.21
CA MET A 1 -37.75 -9.20 10.89
C MET A 1 -36.56 -8.84 10.02
N PRO A 2 -36.29 -7.57 9.83
CA PRO A 2 -35.12 -7.19 9.03
C PRO A 2 -33.82 -7.68 9.65
N LYS A 3 -32.92 -8.10 8.79
CA LYS A 3 -31.65 -8.65 9.23
C LYS A 3 -30.79 -7.67 10.01
N TYR A 4 -30.83 -6.40 9.63
CA TYR A 4 -30.02 -5.39 10.30
C TYR A 4 -30.41 -5.13 11.74
N GLU A 5 -31.62 -5.51 12.13
CA GLU A 5 -32.06 -5.38 13.51
C GLU A 5 -31.32 -6.34 14.43
N MET A 6 -30.68 -7.34 13.86
CA MET A 6 -29.88 -8.32 14.60
C MET A 6 -28.47 -7.83 14.89
N GLU A 7 -28.06 -6.76 14.23
CA GLU A 7 -26.71 -6.24 14.39
C GLU A 7 -26.60 -5.39 15.64
N THR A 8 -25.51 -5.56 16.37
CA THR A 8 -25.22 -4.77 17.55
C THR A 8 -24.57 -3.47 17.15
N THR A 9 -24.62 -2.49 18.05
CA THR A 9 -23.90 -1.22 17.85
C THR A 9 -22.41 -1.47 17.67
N GLU A 10 -21.86 -2.46 18.37
CA GLU A 10 -20.47 -2.82 18.27
C GLU A 10 -20.11 -3.33 16.87
N GLU A 11 -20.96 -4.16 16.30
CA GLU A 11 -20.73 -4.70 14.95
C GLU A 11 -20.79 -3.61 13.90
N ILE A 12 -21.73 -2.68 14.03
CA ILE A 12 -21.86 -1.55 13.11
C ILE A 12 -20.62 -0.67 13.18
N ARG A 13 -20.17 -0.38 14.40
CA ARG A 13 -18.99 0.44 14.62
C ARG A 13 -17.74 -0.23 14.04
N SER A 14 -17.60 -1.52 14.24
CA SER A 14 -16.47 -2.30 13.72
C SER A 14 -16.43 -2.25 12.20
N ALA A 15 -17.58 -2.43 11.55
CA ALA A 15 -17.68 -2.37 10.09
C ALA A 15 -17.33 -0.97 9.56
N PHE A 16 -17.74 0.06 10.28
CA PHE A 16 -17.44 1.43 9.91
C PHE A 16 -15.93 1.71 9.95
N PHE A 17 -15.25 1.28 11.02
CA PHE A 17 -13.82 1.48 11.16
C PHE A 17 -13.04 0.67 10.14
N GLU A 18 -13.51 -0.53 9.80
CA GLU A 18 -12.88 -1.34 8.77
C GLU A 18 -12.92 -0.65 7.41
N ARG A 19 -14.08 -0.12 7.01
CA ARG A 19 -14.19 0.62 5.76
C ARG A 19 -13.30 1.84 5.73
N ARG A 20 -13.19 2.50 6.86
CA ARG A 20 -12.35 3.70 6.97
C ARG A 20 -10.88 3.36 6.79
N ARG A 21 -10.43 2.25 7.38
CA ARG A 21 -9.06 1.79 7.21
C ARG A 21 -8.78 1.43 5.76
N LEU A 22 -9.70 0.72 5.13
CA LEU A 22 -9.52 0.33 3.73
C LEU A 22 -9.45 1.54 2.80
N ARG A 23 -10.24 2.57 3.10
CA ARG A 23 -10.20 3.80 2.33
C ARG A 23 -8.85 4.49 2.46
N ARG A 24 -8.28 4.51 3.66
CA ARG A 24 -6.96 5.09 3.89
C ARG A 24 -5.87 4.30 3.18
N ILE A 25 -5.98 2.99 3.19
CA ILE A 25 -5.04 2.13 2.48
C ILE A 25 -5.08 2.45 0.99
N ARG A 26 -6.27 2.57 0.43
CA ARG A 26 -6.44 2.92 -0.98
C ARG A 26 -5.80 4.27 -1.29
N MET A 27 -5.97 5.25 -0.42
CA MET A 27 -5.36 6.56 -0.60
C MET A 27 -3.85 6.49 -0.61
N ILE A 28 -3.27 5.69 0.28
CA ILE A 28 -1.82 5.52 0.33
C ILE A 28 -1.32 4.91 -0.98
N VAL A 29 -2.00 3.89 -1.48
CA VAL A 29 -1.63 3.23 -2.74
C VAL A 29 -1.72 4.21 -3.91
N GLU A 30 -2.82 4.94 -4.01
CA GLU A 30 -3.02 5.90 -5.10
C GLU A 30 -2.00 7.02 -5.06
N LEU A 31 -1.72 7.56 -3.89
CA LEU A 31 -0.74 8.62 -3.74
C LEU A 31 0.66 8.15 -4.14
N THR A 32 1.04 6.97 -3.69
CA THR A 32 2.34 6.38 -4.03
C THR A 32 2.45 6.16 -5.52
N HIS A 33 1.40 5.62 -6.15
CA HIS A 33 1.35 5.44 -7.59
C HIS A 33 1.55 6.77 -8.31
N ASN A 34 0.83 7.79 -7.89
CA ASN A 34 0.89 9.09 -8.55
C ASN A 34 2.28 9.72 -8.45
N LEU A 35 2.90 9.60 -7.30
CA LEU A 35 4.26 10.11 -7.13
C LEU A 35 5.25 9.41 -8.05
N ILE A 36 5.16 8.09 -8.13
CA ILE A 36 6.06 7.31 -8.96
C ILE A 36 5.82 7.58 -10.45
N SER A 37 4.57 7.72 -10.86
CA SER A 37 4.22 7.85 -12.26
C SER A 37 4.37 9.27 -12.80
N SER A 38 4.15 10.27 -11.95
CA SER A 38 4.08 11.67 -12.39
C SER A 38 5.34 12.46 -12.15
N ASP A 39 6.08 12.17 -11.09
CA ASP A 39 7.26 12.92 -10.74
C ASP A 39 8.47 12.37 -11.49
N ARG A 40 8.92 13.13 -12.50
CA ARG A 40 10.04 12.70 -13.34
C ARG A 40 11.38 12.75 -12.64
N THR A 41 11.46 13.43 -11.51
CA THR A 41 12.72 13.52 -10.75
C THR A 41 12.94 12.33 -9.83
N VAL A 42 11.92 11.52 -9.60
CA VAL A 42 12.04 10.35 -8.74
C VAL A 42 12.90 9.28 -9.42
N THR A 43 13.92 8.83 -8.72
CA THR A 43 14.78 7.74 -9.21
C THR A 43 14.13 6.39 -8.87
N HIS A 44 14.64 5.32 -9.50
CA HIS A 44 14.15 3.97 -9.21
C HIS A 44 14.34 3.63 -7.73
N ARG A 45 15.49 4.01 -7.16
CA ARG A 45 15.75 3.78 -5.73
C ARG A 45 14.73 4.50 -4.86
N GLU A 46 14.48 5.77 -5.17
CA GLU A 46 13.49 6.55 -4.41
C GLU A 46 12.11 5.97 -4.53
N ALA A 47 11.73 5.48 -5.72
CA ALA A 47 10.44 4.86 -5.93
C ALA A 47 10.30 3.60 -5.08
N ARG A 48 11.36 2.79 -5.00
CA ARG A 48 11.34 1.60 -4.12
C ARG A 48 11.18 1.99 -2.66
N CYS A 49 11.80 3.09 -2.25
CA CYS A 49 11.65 3.61 -0.90
C CYS A 49 10.23 4.07 -0.63
N LEU A 50 9.60 4.72 -1.62
CA LEU A 50 8.20 5.13 -1.49
C LEU A 50 7.28 3.93 -1.30
N VAL A 51 7.51 2.86 -2.06
CA VAL A 51 6.73 1.63 -1.93
C VAL A 51 6.94 1.00 -0.55
N SER A 52 8.16 0.96 -0.07
CA SER A 52 8.46 0.43 1.26
C SER A 52 7.77 1.24 2.36
N CYS A 53 7.79 2.56 2.24
CA CYS A 53 7.11 3.44 3.19
C CYS A 53 5.60 3.23 3.15
N ALA A 54 5.04 3.05 1.95
CA ALA A 54 3.62 2.78 1.80
C ALA A 54 3.24 1.47 2.49
N ARG A 55 4.07 0.44 2.34
CA ARG A 55 3.83 -0.84 3.00
C ARG A 55 3.78 -0.67 4.52
N LYS A 56 4.76 0.03 5.07
CA LYS A 56 4.80 0.26 6.52
C LYS A 56 3.56 1.02 7.00
N ALA A 57 3.18 2.06 6.27
CA ALA A 57 2.01 2.85 6.64
C ALA A 57 0.73 2.02 6.58
N ILE A 58 0.59 1.18 5.56
CA ILE A 58 -0.58 0.33 5.40
C ILE A 58 -0.66 -0.69 6.55
N LEU A 59 0.45 -1.33 6.88
CA LEU A 59 0.46 -2.34 7.93
C LEU A 59 0.32 -1.72 9.33
N ASP A 60 0.73 -0.47 9.50
CA ASP A 60 0.49 0.26 10.74
C ASP A 60 -1.01 0.55 10.91
N LEU A 61 -1.69 0.84 9.81
CA LEU A 61 -3.14 1.07 9.85
C LEU A 61 -3.92 -0.21 10.07
N HIS A 62 -3.44 -1.31 9.50
CA HIS A 62 -4.19 -2.57 9.51
C HIS A 62 -3.22 -3.74 9.46
N SER A 63 -2.79 -4.19 10.64
CA SER A 63 -1.78 -5.26 10.74
C SER A 63 -2.22 -6.56 10.06
N GLY A 64 -3.52 -6.84 10.06
CA GLY A 64 -4.05 -8.04 9.42
C GLY A 64 -4.07 -7.99 7.90
N PHE A 65 -3.62 -6.89 7.30
CA PHE A 65 -3.65 -6.71 5.85
C PHE A 65 -2.45 -7.33 5.13
N GLU A 66 -1.47 -7.84 5.85
CA GLU A 66 -0.21 -8.29 5.25
C GLU A 66 -0.40 -9.30 4.12
N SER A 67 -1.25 -10.29 4.34
CA SER A 67 -1.50 -11.31 3.32
C SER A 67 -2.09 -10.69 2.05
N ARG A 68 -3.07 -9.81 2.20
CA ARG A 68 -3.66 -9.12 1.06
C ARG A 68 -2.67 -8.16 0.41
N TYR A 69 -1.83 -7.52 1.20
CA TYR A 69 -0.80 -6.65 0.66
C TYR A 69 0.12 -7.45 -0.28
N ASN A 70 0.64 -8.58 0.19
CA ASN A 70 1.56 -9.38 -0.59
C ASN A 70 0.92 -9.94 -1.85
N ARG A 71 -0.38 -10.24 -1.80
CA ARG A 71 -1.09 -10.85 -2.92
C ARG A 71 -1.57 -9.84 -3.94
N ILE A 72 -1.97 -8.65 -3.50
CA ILE A 72 -2.64 -7.68 -4.36
C ILE A 72 -1.81 -6.41 -4.58
N VAL A 73 -1.35 -5.79 -3.50
CA VAL A 73 -0.70 -4.48 -3.58
C VAL A 73 0.73 -4.59 -4.09
N ARG A 74 1.46 -5.56 -3.60
CA ARG A 74 2.86 -5.74 -4.01
C ARG A 74 3.01 -5.99 -5.51
N PRO A 75 2.24 -6.90 -6.13
CA PRO A 75 2.33 -7.09 -7.59
C PRO A 75 1.93 -5.83 -8.36
N TYR A 76 0.99 -5.08 -7.83
CA TYR A 76 0.58 -3.82 -8.44
C TYR A 76 1.74 -2.82 -8.49
N PHE A 77 2.43 -2.63 -7.37
CA PHE A 77 3.58 -1.72 -7.33
C PHE A 77 4.73 -2.24 -8.19
N GLU A 78 4.95 -3.55 -8.22
CA GLU A 78 5.98 -4.12 -9.07
C GLU A 78 5.72 -3.79 -10.54
N ARG A 79 4.45 -3.84 -10.95
CA ARG A 79 4.07 -3.47 -12.31
C ARG A 79 4.30 -1.99 -12.57
N VAL A 80 3.93 -1.13 -11.62
CA VAL A 80 4.13 0.31 -11.76
C VAL A 80 5.61 0.63 -11.94
N LEU A 81 6.47 -0.01 -11.15
CA LEU A 81 7.91 0.21 -11.25
C LEU A 81 8.45 -0.31 -12.59
N ALA A 82 7.98 -1.47 -13.03
CA ALA A 82 8.45 -2.07 -14.27
C ALA A 82 8.05 -1.25 -15.50
N GLU A 83 6.91 -0.58 -15.45
CA GLU A 83 6.47 0.28 -16.53
C GLU A 83 7.38 1.48 -16.74
N ARG A 84 7.87 2.05 -15.63
CA ARG A 84 8.72 3.23 -15.69
C ARG A 84 10.20 2.85 -15.85
N TRP A 85 10.63 1.76 -15.25
CA TRP A 85 12.03 1.30 -15.32
C TRP A 85 12.08 -0.15 -15.78
N PRO A 86 11.75 -0.40 -17.06
CA PRO A 86 11.62 -1.79 -17.55
C PRO A 86 12.93 -2.57 -17.58
N THR A 87 14.06 -1.89 -17.60
CA THR A 87 15.37 -2.56 -17.62
C THR A 87 15.98 -2.71 -16.24
N GLU A 88 15.37 -2.14 -15.22
CA GLU A 88 15.90 -2.24 -13.86
C GLU A 88 15.55 -3.57 -13.22
N GLN A 89 16.49 -4.10 -12.47
CA GLN A 89 16.27 -5.34 -11.76
C GLN A 89 15.37 -5.11 -10.55
N MET A 90 14.38 -5.98 -10.39
CA MET A 90 13.44 -5.87 -9.29
C MET A 90 14.08 -6.38 -8.01
N LEU A 91 14.30 -5.47 -7.07
CA LEU A 91 14.85 -5.80 -5.77
C LEU A 91 13.73 -5.90 -4.73
N ASP A 92 14.10 -6.35 -3.53
CA ASP A 92 13.16 -6.45 -2.43
C ASP A 92 12.62 -5.05 -2.08
N LEU A 93 11.32 -4.86 -2.23
CA LEU A 93 10.68 -3.58 -1.99
C LEU A 93 10.62 -3.20 -0.51
N ASP A 94 10.97 -4.13 0.37
CA ASP A 94 10.91 -3.90 1.80
C ASP A 94 12.24 -3.46 2.41
N THR A 95 13.28 -3.33 1.60
CA THR A 95 14.63 -3.05 2.08
C THR A 95 15.19 -1.71 1.63
N CYS A 96 14.34 -0.74 1.40
CA CYS A 96 14.82 0.52 0.84
C CYS A 96 15.78 1.26 1.79
N GLY A 97 15.66 1.04 3.10
CA GLY A 97 16.52 1.72 4.06
C GLY A 97 17.99 1.41 3.88
N ASP A 98 18.32 0.19 3.48
CA ASP A 98 19.69 -0.23 3.28
C ASP A 98 20.33 0.51 2.10
N ASP A 99 19.54 0.83 1.09
CA ASP A 99 20.02 1.54 -0.07
C ASP A 99 20.38 2.99 0.24
N LEU A 100 19.73 3.57 1.21
CA LEU A 100 19.92 4.97 1.55
C LEU A 100 21.09 5.22 2.49
N VAL A 101 21.55 4.19 3.18
CA VAL A 101 22.66 4.31 4.13
C VAL A 101 23.97 4.54 3.42
N ASN A 102 24.08 4.04 2.23
CA ASN A 102 25.29 4.18 1.42
C ASN A 102 25.24 5.46 0.62
#